data_b9e0c803a469899d0e38dfbae93bed2e
#
_entry.id   b9e0c803a469899d0e38dfbae93bed2e
#
_cell.length_a   1.000
_cell.length_b   1.000
_cell.length_c   1.000
_cell.angle_alpha   90.00
_cell.angle_beta   90.00
_cell.angle_gamma   90.00
#
_symmetry.space_group_name_H-M   'P 1'
#
loop_
_entity.id
_entity.type
_entity.pdbx_description
1 polymer ?
#
loop_
_entity_poly.entity_id
_entity_poly.type
_entity_poly.pdbx_seq_one_letter_code
_entity_poly.pdbx_strand_id
1 'polypeptide(L)'
;MNDRIFLEGIKFHGFHGLTRMERQVGVRLAVDVTLETSLERSGALDRVSATIDYRKVHERVIELGRGTSHKLLESFAHTLIHDLFSRFSADRITVRVRKETPVLDGIVDAVGVVMSRTREEVVGA
;
A
#
# COMPACT_ATOMS: atom_id res chain seq x y z
N MET A 1 -20.62 3.64 -1.12
CA MET A 1 -20.30 2.68 -2.17
C MET A 1 -19.40 1.59 -1.62
N ASN A 2 -19.69 0.31 -1.91
CA ASN A 2 -19.00 -0.81 -1.27
C ASN A 2 -18.10 -1.61 -2.21
N ASP A 3 -17.96 -1.15 -3.47
CA ASP A 3 -17.09 -1.84 -4.41
C ASP A 3 -15.62 -1.53 -4.12
N ARG A 4 -14.79 -2.53 -4.28
CA ARG A 4 -13.36 -2.41 -3.97
C ARG A 4 -12.53 -3.20 -4.97
N ILE A 5 -11.37 -2.64 -5.29
CA ILE A 5 -10.29 -3.38 -5.93
C ILE A 5 -9.25 -3.62 -4.86
N PHE A 6 -8.72 -4.82 -4.79
CA PHE A 6 -7.65 -5.09 -3.83
C PHE A 6 -6.50 -5.84 -4.46
N LEU A 7 -5.30 -5.59 -3.92
CA LEU A 7 -4.09 -6.35 -4.19
C LEU A 7 -3.61 -6.88 -2.85
N GLU A 8 -3.36 -8.18 -2.79
CA GLU A 8 -3.02 -8.86 -1.56
C GLU A 8 -1.64 -9.50 -1.67
N GLY A 9 -0.81 -9.25 -0.66
CA GLY A 9 0.47 -9.90 -0.57
C GLY A 9 1.49 -9.44 -1.60
N ILE A 10 1.58 -8.13 -1.86
CA ILE A 10 2.65 -7.58 -2.70
C ILE A 10 3.95 -7.66 -1.88
N LYS A 11 4.83 -8.56 -2.25
CA LYS A 11 6.06 -8.83 -1.50
C LYS A 11 7.27 -8.24 -2.19
N PHE A 12 8.16 -7.64 -1.41
CA PHE A 12 9.41 -7.11 -1.92
C PHE A 12 10.42 -6.98 -0.80
N HIS A 13 11.69 -6.87 -1.20
CA HIS A 13 12.79 -6.52 -0.31
C HIS A 13 12.94 -5.01 -0.30
N GLY A 14 12.85 -4.38 0.86
CA GLY A 14 12.92 -2.93 0.97
C GLY A 14 13.76 -2.49 2.16
N PHE A 15 14.25 -1.25 2.11
CA PHE A 15 15.19 -0.71 3.08
C PHE A 15 14.46 0.14 4.12
N HIS A 16 13.57 -0.54 4.86
CA HIS A 16 12.70 0.09 5.86
C HIS A 16 12.87 -0.59 7.20
N GLY A 17 12.86 0.17 8.27
CA GLY A 17 12.89 -0.36 9.61
C GLY A 17 13.40 0.62 10.63
N LEU A 18 13.09 0.35 11.87
CA LEU A 18 13.45 1.20 13.00
C LEU A 18 14.96 1.22 13.23
N THR A 19 15.64 0.08 13.00
CA THR A 19 17.07 -0.03 13.20
C THR A 19 17.84 0.36 11.94
N ARG A 20 19.06 0.83 12.14
CA ARG A 20 19.96 1.17 11.04
C ARG A 20 20.27 -0.06 10.18
N MET A 21 20.44 -1.22 10.81
CA MET A 21 20.72 -2.48 10.10
C MET A 21 19.59 -2.83 9.14
N GLU A 22 18.34 -2.72 9.57
CA GLU A 22 17.18 -2.97 8.72
C GLU A 22 17.16 -2.04 7.50
N ARG A 23 17.51 -0.78 7.69
CA ARG A 23 17.54 0.20 6.60
C ARG A 23 18.71 0.02 5.64
N GLN A 24 19.81 -0.56 6.11
CA GLN A 24 21.00 -0.80 5.27
C GLN A 24 20.93 -2.14 4.53
N VAL A 25 20.55 -3.18 5.23
CA VAL A 25 20.49 -4.55 4.68
C VAL A 25 19.16 -4.81 3.99
N GLY A 26 18.10 -4.20 4.51
CA GLY A 26 16.76 -4.40 4.00
C GLY A 26 16.01 -5.52 4.70
N VAL A 27 14.72 -5.52 4.52
CA VAL A 27 13.80 -6.50 5.11
C VAL A 27 12.78 -6.93 4.08
N ARG A 28 12.16 -8.08 4.31
CA ARG A 28 11.03 -8.53 3.50
C ARG A 28 9.76 -7.88 4.01
N LEU A 29 9.09 -7.17 3.11
CA LEU A 29 7.81 -6.54 3.37
C LEU A 29 6.72 -7.16 2.51
N ALA A 30 5.50 -7.13 3.01
CA ALA A 30 4.31 -7.47 2.25
C ALA A 30 3.31 -6.33 2.41
N VAL A 31 2.69 -5.93 1.30
CA VAL A 31 1.73 -4.84 1.27
C VAL A 31 0.43 -5.32 0.67
N ASP A 32 -0.67 -5.01 1.35
CA ASP A 32 -2.01 -5.18 0.81
C ASP A 32 -2.60 -3.80 0.58
N VAL A 33 -3.24 -3.60 -0.55
CA VAL A 33 -3.88 -2.33 -0.90
C VAL A 33 -5.34 -2.60 -1.24
N THR A 34 -6.23 -1.83 -0.66
CA THR A 34 -7.66 -1.84 -0.99
C THR A 34 -8.07 -0.45 -1.43
N LEU A 35 -8.66 -0.35 -2.63
CA LEU A 35 -9.14 0.90 -3.18
C LEU A 35 -10.64 0.82 -3.35
N GLU A 36 -11.37 1.67 -2.66
CA GLU A 36 -12.83 1.73 -2.75
C GLU A 36 -13.20 2.71 -3.85
N THR A 37 -13.96 2.22 -4.81
CA THR A 37 -14.46 2.99 -5.94
C THR A 37 -15.66 2.25 -6.53
N SER A 38 -16.50 2.94 -7.30
CA SER A 38 -17.59 2.26 -8.00
C SER A 38 -17.03 1.44 -9.16
N LEU A 39 -17.41 0.19 -9.23
CA LEU A 39 -17.04 -0.73 -10.32
C LEU A 39 -18.21 -0.97 -11.28
N GLU A 40 -19.28 -0.19 -11.16
CA GLU A 40 -20.47 -0.34 -12.01
C GLU A 40 -20.15 -0.11 -13.47
N ARG A 41 -19.46 0.98 -13.78
CA ARG A 41 -19.13 1.34 -15.16
C ARG A 41 -18.16 0.34 -15.79
N SER A 42 -17.12 -0.05 -15.09
CA SER A 42 -16.15 -1.02 -15.60
C SER A 42 -16.76 -2.40 -15.77
N GLY A 43 -17.66 -2.78 -14.86
CA GLY A 43 -18.40 -4.03 -14.97
C GLY A 43 -19.34 -4.06 -16.18
N ALA A 44 -19.99 -2.95 -16.46
CA ALA A 44 -20.92 -2.86 -17.60
C ALA A 44 -20.19 -2.76 -18.94
N LEU A 45 -19.06 -2.05 -18.99
CA LEU A 45 -18.37 -1.76 -20.26
C LEU A 45 -17.25 -2.75 -20.60
N ASP A 46 -16.74 -3.47 -19.62
CA ASP A 46 -15.60 -4.38 -19.78
C ASP A 46 -14.39 -3.70 -20.43
N ARG A 47 -14.02 -2.53 -19.89
CA ARG A 47 -12.89 -1.72 -20.38
C ARG A 47 -12.00 -1.28 -19.25
N VAL A 48 -10.69 -1.45 -19.41
CA VAL A 48 -9.70 -1.00 -18.43
C VAL A 48 -9.72 0.52 -18.24
N SER A 49 -10.09 1.28 -19.26
CA SER A 49 -10.19 2.74 -19.18
C SER A 49 -11.30 3.23 -18.24
N ALA A 50 -12.23 2.35 -17.87
CA ALA A 50 -13.35 2.67 -16.98
C ALA A 50 -13.07 2.29 -15.52
N THR A 51 -11.87 1.83 -15.20
CA THR A 51 -11.53 1.34 -13.86
C THR A 51 -10.15 1.83 -13.44
N ILE A 52 -9.76 1.50 -12.19
CA ILE A 52 -8.39 1.65 -11.73
C ILE A 52 -7.62 0.42 -12.22
N ASP A 53 -6.56 0.65 -12.97
CA ASP A 53 -5.69 -0.43 -13.44
C ASP A 53 -4.79 -0.90 -12.30
N TYR A 54 -5.09 -2.06 -11.72
CA TYR A 54 -4.34 -2.59 -10.56
C TYR A 54 -2.87 -2.85 -10.87
N ARG A 55 -2.50 -3.06 -12.13
CA ARG A 55 -1.10 -3.24 -12.53
C ARG A 55 -0.29 -1.98 -12.25
N LYS A 56 -0.89 -0.80 -12.44
CA LYS A 56 -0.25 0.49 -12.15
C LYS A 56 -0.17 0.75 -10.65
N VAL A 57 -1.14 0.28 -9.89
CA VAL A 57 -1.10 0.31 -8.42
C VAL A 57 0.08 -0.53 -7.93
N HIS A 58 0.22 -1.75 -8.45
CA HIS A 58 1.34 -2.63 -8.13
C HIS A 58 2.69 -1.97 -8.43
N GLU A 59 2.83 -1.38 -9.60
CA GLU A 59 4.07 -0.66 -9.99
C GLU A 59 4.43 0.42 -8.98
N ARG A 60 3.45 1.20 -8.51
CA ARG A 60 3.71 2.27 -7.54
C ARG A 60 4.13 1.73 -6.19
N VAL A 61 3.51 0.65 -5.72
CA VAL A 61 3.91 0.02 -4.46
C VAL A 61 5.37 -0.43 -4.52
N ILE A 62 5.75 -1.09 -5.61
CA ILE A 62 7.12 -1.59 -5.79
C ILE A 62 8.12 -0.43 -5.92
N GLU A 63 7.80 0.59 -6.72
CA GLU A 63 8.70 1.74 -6.89
C GLU A 63 8.95 2.48 -5.57
N LEU A 64 7.89 2.77 -4.81
CA LEU A 64 8.03 3.43 -3.52
C LEU A 64 8.67 2.52 -2.48
N GLY A 65 8.29 1.25 -2.47
CA GLY A 65 8.84 0.27 -1.53
C GLY A 65 10.34 0.09 -1.67
N ARG A 66 10.84 0.07 -2.90
CA ARG A 66 12.27 -0.10 -3.19
C ARG A 66 13.03 1.21 -3.25
N GLY A 67 12.35 2.29 -3.62
CA GLY A 67 12.99 3.57 -3.89
C GLY A 67 13.06 4.53 -2.72
N THR A 68 12.38 4.25 -1.61
CA THR A 68 12.40 5.09 -0.41
C THR A 68 12.88 4.30 0.79
N SER A 69 13.23 4.99 1.87
CA SER A 69 13.63 4.38 3.12
C SER A 69 12.95 5.10 4.27
N HIS A 70 12.19 4.36 5.07
CA HIS A 70 11.45 4.89 6.21
C HIS A 70 11.84 4.14 7.48
N LYS A 71 11.88 4.85 8.60
CA LYS A 71 12.13 4.25 9.91
C LYS A 71 10.90 3.52 10.43
N LEU A 72 9.72 4.06 10.14
CA LEU A 72 8.45 3.55 10.63
C LEU A 72 7.60 3.04 9.46
N LEU A 73 6.93 1.90 9.67
CA LEU A 73 6.03 1.36 8.65
C LEU A 73 4.86 2.30 8.37
N GLU A 74 4.36 3.00 9.38
CA GLU A 74 3.30 4.00 9.22
C GLU A 74 3.75 5.18 8.36
N SER A 75 5.01 5.54 8.38
CA SER A 75 5.56 6.59 7.50
C SER A 75 5.53 6.12 6.04
N PHE A 76 5.92 4.88 5.79
CA PHE A 76 5.82 4.31 4.45
C PHE A 76 4.36 4.20 3.99
N ALA A 77 3.48 3.72 4.85
CA ALA A 77 2.05 3.61 4.55
C ALA A 77 1.44 4.98 4.24
N HIS A 78 1.81 6.01 5.00
CA HIS A 78 1.37 7.39 4.77
C HIS A 78 1.80 7.89 3.39
N THR A 79 3.08 7.72 3.06
CA THR A 79 3.61 8.11 1.75
C THR A 79 2.89 7.39 0.62
N LEU A 80 2.67 6.09 0.77
CA LEU A 80 2.01 5.27 -0.23
C LEU A 80 0.55 5.71 -0.45
N ILE A 81 -0.20 5.94 0.62
CA ILE A 81 -1.59 6.39 0.53
C ILE A 81 -1.68 7.73 -0.21
N HIS A 82 -0.83 8.69 0.14
CA HIS A 82 -0.81 10.01 -0.51
C HIS A 82 -0.46 9.91 -1.99
N ASP A 83 0.54 9.09 -2.34
CA ASP A 83 0.93 8.86 -3.73
C ASP A 83 -0.22 8.23 -4.53
N LEU A 84 -0.86 7.21 -3.97
CA LEU A 84 -1.95 6.52 -4.66
C LEU A 84 -3.17 7.43 -4.89
N PHE A 85 -3.52 8.28 -3.92
CA PHE A 85 -4.60 9.25 -4.12
C PHE A 85 -4.26 10.29 -5.20
N SER A 86 -2.99 10.63 -5.36
CA SER A 86 -2.58 11.57 -6.41
C SER A 86 -2.68 11.00 -7.82
N ARG A 87 -2.72 9.67 -7.94
CA ARG A 87 -2.67 8.96 -9.23
C ARG A 87 -3.97 8.24 -9.60
N PHE A 88 -4.74 7.85 -8.62
CA PHE A 88 -5.93 7.01 -8.83
C PHE A 88 -7.16 7.65 -8.20
N SER A 89 -8.30 7.49 -8.88
CA SER A 89 -9.57 8.07 -8.44
C SER A 89 -10.32 7.13 -7.50
N ALA A 90 -9.74 6.84 -6.36
CA ALA A 90 -10.40 6.08 -5.32
C ALA A 90 -11.06 7.01 -4.31
N ASP A 91 -12.13 6.54 -3.64
CA ASP A 91 -12.81 7.29 -2.59
C ASP A 91 -12.18 7.04 -1.22
N ARG A 92 -11.70 5.82 -1.01
CA ARG A 92 -10.97 5.42 0.19
C ARG A 92 -9.84 4.47 -0.20
N ILE A 93 -8.72 4.62 0.45
CA ILE A 93 -7.58 3.70 0.28
C ILE A 93 -7.18 3.17 1.65
N THR A 94 -7.07 1.85 1.74
CA THR A 94 -6.57 1.14 2.92
C THR A 94 -5.29 0.42 2.53
N VAL A 95 -4.26 0.62 3.33
CA VAL A 95 -2.95 -0.01 3.12
C VAL A 95 -2.58 -0.77 4.38
N ARG A 96 -2.20 -2.03 4.20
CA ARG A 96 -1.67 -2.87 5.26
C ARG A 96 -0.23 -3.20 4.92
N VAL A 97 0.70 -2.75 5.76
CA VAL A 97 2.14 -2.98 5.57
C VAL A 97 2.63 -3.84 6.70
N ARG A 98 3.29 -4.96 6.37
CA ARG A 98 3.83 -5.86 7.39
C ARG A 98 5.26 -6.28 7.07
N LYS A 99 6.07 -6.43 8.11
CA LYS A 99 7.37 -7.10 8.08
C LYS A 99 7.13 -8.58 8.33
N GLU A 100 7.56 -9.44 7.44
CA GLU A 100 7.29 -10.87 7.52
C GLU A 100 8.22 -11.62 8.49
N THR A 101 9.38 -11.06 8.76
CA THR A 101 10.38 -11.68 9.64
C THR A 101 10.92 -10.64 10.62
N PRO A 102 10.10 -10.20 11.59
CA PRO A 102 10.56 -9.21 12.56
C PRO A 102 11.59 -9.81 13.51
N VAL A 103 12.57 -8.97 13.90
CA VAL A 103 13.58 -9.37 14.90
C VAL A 103 13.04 -9.00 16.28
N LEU A 104 12.42 -9.99 16.92
CA LEU A 104 11.84 -9.85 18.25
C LEU A 104 12.15 -11.08 19.07
N ASP A 105 12.09 -10.95 20.41
CA ASP A 105 12.22 -12.10 21.30
C ASP A 105 10.96 -12.96 21.18
N GLY A 106 11.14 -14.27 21.02
CA GLY A 106 10.05 -15.21 20.80
C GLY A 106 9.71 -15.37 19.32
N ILE A 107 8.51 -15.85 19.04
CA ILE A 107 8.03 -16.13 17.68
C ILE A 107 6.84 -15.22 17.34
N VAL A 108 7.03 -14.39 16.33
CA VAL A 108 5.98 -13.52 15.78
C VAL A 108 6.01 -13.66 14.26
N ASP A 109 4.89 -14.03 13.67
CA ASP A 109 4.83 -14.25 12.21
C ASP A 109 5.06 -12.97 11.42
N ALA A 110 4.47 -11.89 11.88
CA ALA A 110 4.62 -10.59 11.24
C ALA A 110 4.26 -9.46 12.20
N VAL A 111 4.80 -8.29 11.96
CA VAL A 111 4.36 -7.04 12.59
C VAL A 111 4.05 -6.05 11.49
N GLY A 112 3.11 -5.17 11.74
CA GLY A 112 2.74 -4.19 10.72
C GLY A 112 1.75 -3.16 11.20
N VAL A 113 1.31 -2.36 10.23
CA VAL A 113 0.33 -1.30 10.42
C VAL A 113 -0.77 -1.42 9.38
N VAL A 114 -1.96 -0.97 9.75
CA VAL A 114 -3.08 -0.81 8.82
C VAL A 114 -3.53 0.64 8.91
N MET A 115 -3.56 1.33 7.77
CA MET A 115 -4.00 2.71 7.70
C MET A 115 -5.05 2.86 6.60
N SER A 116 -6.11 3.59 6.90
CA SER A 116 -7.21 3.83 5.97
C SER A 116 -7.54 5.33 5.96
N ARG A 117 -7.68 5.90 4.77
CA ARG A 117 -7.99 7.33 4.60
C ARG A 117 -9.02 7.49 3.48
N THR A 118 -9.88 8.49 3.64
CA THR A 118 -10.76 8.93 2.56
C THR A 118 -10.02 9.94 1.69
N ARG A 119 -10.49 10.12 0.46
CA ARG A 119 -9.96 11.16 -0.43
C ARG A 119 -10.03 12.55 0.23
N GLU A 120 -11.14 12.84 0.90
CA GLU A 120 -11.34 14.12 1.58
C GLU A 120 -10.27 14.37 2.65
N GLU A 121 -9.93 13.34 3.44
CA GLU A 121 -8.90 13.45 4.48
C GLU A 121 -7.50 13.74 3.92
N VAL A 122 -7.21 13.29 2.71
CA VAL A 122 -5.87 13.40 2.11
C VAL A 122 -5.77 14.54 1.11
N VAL A 123 -6.72 14.63 0.19
CA VAL A 123 -6.70 15.60 -0.92
C VAL A 123 -7.47 16.85 -0.55
N GLY A 124 -8.49 16.72 0.31
CA GLY A 124 -9.40 17.78 0.66
C GLY A 124 -10.67 17.76 -0.18
N ALA A 125 -11.61 18.58 0.20
CA ALA A 125 -12.91 18.70 -0.45
C ALA A 125 -12.83 19.42 -1.79
#